data_0a135c978c55054d16e3642257ddf858
#
_entry.id   0a135c978c55054d16e3642257ddf858
#
_cell.length_a   1.000
_cell.length_b   1.000
_cell.length_c   1.000
_cell.angle_alpha   90.00
_cell.angle_beta   90.00
_cell.angle_gamma   90.00
#
_symmetry.space_group_name_H-M   'P 1'
#
loop_
_entity.id
_entity.type
_entity.pdbx_description
1 polymer ?
#
loop_
_entity_poly.entity_id
_entity_poly.type
_entity_poly.pdbx_seq_one_letter_code
_entity_poly.pdbx_strand_id
1 'polypeptide(L)'
;MVHLTENKNRPIYATVYLIAFLVLAVLVKLNSPLITSFDKGVQELLWPLVSPGMTKFVNFLTFLGGPMMSFIYCIIICVVVYFSHDIYNATWAFLTVVCCNLINWVVKNIMARPRPSDRFVAEHGFSFPSGHTFGTALFVLLLFYLYLPHLHSQAAKNIIHILGTLWIIVIALTRIYLHVHYPTDTIASVLLVGFLFESSLMLSNYYNSHKAAKH
;
A
#
# COMPACT_ATOMS: atom_id res chain seq x y z
N MET A 1 9.76 -19.50 -16.20
CA MET A 1 10.31 -18.23 -15.69
C MET A 1 9.57 -17.09 -16.37
N VAL A 2 8.79 -16.33 -15.64
CA VAL A 2 8.31 -15.05 -16.15
C VAL A 2 9.55 -14.16 -16.24
N HIS A 3 10.05 -13.92 -17.47
CA HIS A 3 11.02 -12.86 -17.67
C HIS A 3 10.34 -11.56 -17.21
N LEU A 4 10.78 -11.07 -16.06
CA LEU A 4 10.38 -9.79 -15.53
C LEU A 4 10.67 -8.75 -16.60
N THR A 5 9.64 -8.28 -17.29
CA THR A 5 9.81 -7.26 -18.32
C THR A 5 10.61 -6.10 -17.74
N GLU A 6 11.83 -5.90 -18.25
CA GLU A 6 12.65 -4.75 -17.87
C GLU A 6 11.90 -3.47 -18.26
N ASN A 7 11.18 -2.94 -17.31
CA ASN A 7 10.60 -1.61 -17.50
C ASN A 7 11.70 -0.58 -17.17
N LYS A 8 12.29 0.00 -18.20
CA LYS A 8 13.36 1.02 -18.10
C LYS A 8 12.94 2.25 -17.30
N ASN A 9 11.64 2.45 -17.11
CA ASN A 9 11.11 3.60 -16.37
C ASN A 9 10.97 3.36 -14.86
N ARG A 10 11.26 2.15 -14.34
CA ARG A 10 11.18 1.87 -12.89
C ARG A 10 11.97 2.84 -12.01
N PRO A 11 13.22 3.23 -12.36
CA PRO A 11 13.94 4.21 -11.56
C PRO A 11 13.22 5.55 -11.49
N ILE A 12 12.58 5.97 -12.59
CA ILE A 12 11.80 7.21 -12.63
C ILE A 12 10.59 7.11 -11.70
N TYR A 13 9.83 6.01 -11.78
CA TYR A 13 8.67 5.80 -10.91
C TYR A 13 9.08 5.76 -9.43
N ALA A 14 10.11 4.99 -9.08
CA ALA A 14 10.62 4.95 -7.72
C ALA A 14 11.04 6.35 -7.21
N THR A 15 11.75 7.12 -8.04
CA THR A 15 12.18 8.48 -7.70
C THR A 15 10.99 9.41 -7.48
N VAL A 16 9.98 9.38 -8.37
CA VAL A 16 8.77 10.20 -8.24
C VAL A 16 8.00 9.86 -6.97
N TYR A 17 7.79 8.57 -6.69
CA TYR A 17 7.15 8.13 -5.45
C TYR A 17 7.92 8.58 -4.20
N LEU A 18 9.23 8.43 -4.21
CA LEU A 18 10.08 8.82 -3.08
C LEU A 18 10.02 10.33 -2.84
N ILE A 19 10.20 11.14 -3.88
CA ILE A 19 10.16 12.60 -3.76
C ILE A 19 8.79 13.06 -3.25
N ALA A 20 7.70 12.56 -3.84
CA ALA A 20 6.35 12.89 -3.43
C ALA A 20 6.09 12.48 -1.96
N PHE A 21 6.54 11.28 -1.55
CA PHE A 21 6.46 10.83 -0.17
C PHE A 21 7.23 11.73 0.79
N LEU A 22 8.50 12.07 0.46
CA LEU A 22 9.34 12.91 1.32
C LEU A 22 8.78 14.31 1.47
N VAL A 23 8.32 14.95 0.37
CA VAL A 23 7.67 16.25 0.41
C VAL A 23 6.44 16.21 1.33
N LEU A 24 5.56 15.20 1.16
CA LEU A 24 4.38 15.05 1.99
C LEU A 24 4.75 14.81 3.47
N ALA A 25 5.74 13.94 3.74
CA ALA A 25 6.19 13.63 5.09
C ALA A 25 6.75 14.87 5.81
N VAL A 26 7.55 15.68 5.10
CA VAL A 26 8.09 16.95 5.64
C VAL A 26 6.95 17.92 5.94
N LEU A 27 6.01 18.13 5.02
CA LEU A 27 4.88 19.03 5.23
C LEU A 27 3.98 18.59 6.40
N VAL A 28 3.78 17.28 6.56
CA VAL A 28 3.06 16.69 7.70
C VAL A 28 3.84 16.92 9.00
N LYS A 29 5.15 16.68 9.02
CA LYS A 29 5.99 16.85 10.22
C LYS A 29 6.07 18.30 10.69
N LEU A 30 6.04 19.25 9.75
CA LEU A 30 6.01 20.69 10.02
C LEU A 30 4.62 21.22 10.37
N ASN A 31 3.58 20.36 10.42
CA ASN A 31 2.18 20.76 10.63
C ASN A 31 1.75 21.90 9.68
N SER A 32 2.14 21.80 8.40
CA SER A 32 1.84 22.83 7.40
C SER A 32 0.34 23.16 7.36
N PRO A 33 -0.06 24.45 7.36
CA PRO A 33 -1.47 24.86 7.25
C PRO A 33 -2.15 24.28 6.00
N LEU A 34 -1.43 24.12 4.90
CA LEU A 34 -1.93 23.49 3.67
C LEU A 34 -2.40 22.05 3.93
N ILE A 35 -1.57 21.26 4.62
CA ILE A 35 -1.88 19.85 4.96
C ILE A 35 -3.05 19.80 5.94
N THR A 36 -3.03 20.62 6.97
CA THR A 36 -4.11 20.64 7.98
C THR A 36 -5.45 21.03 7.36
N SER A 37 -5.47 22.04 6.48
CA SER A 37 -6.70 22.46 5.77
C SER A 37 -7.20 21.37 4.80
N PHE A 38 -6.30 20.71 4.07
CA PHE A 38 -6.64 19.60 3.18
C PHE A 38 -7.24 18.42 3.97
N ASP A 39 -6.55 17.98 5.03
CA ASP A 39 -7.00 16.86 5.85
C ASP A 39 -8.39 17.13 6.45
N LYS A 40 -8.59 18.33 7.01
CA LYS A 40 -9.86 18.76 7.59
C LYS A 40 -10.96 18.82 6.52
N GLY A 41 -10.70 19.45 5.40
CA GLY A 41 -11.70 19.59 4.32
C GLY A 41 -12.19 18.25 3.79
N VAL A 42 -11.28 17.27 3.60
CA VAL A 42 -11.69 15.93 3.15
C VAL A 42 -12.46 15.17 4.25
N GLN A 43 -12.09 15.31 5.52
CA GLN A 43 -12.85 14.71 6.62
C GLN A 43 -14.27 15.30 6.73
N GLU A 44 -14.42 16.63 6.58
CA GLU A 44 -15.71 17.31 6.59
C GLU A 44 -16.63 16.85 5.43
N LEU A 45 -16.08 16.53 4.26
CA LEU A 45 -16.87 15.98 3.14
C LEU A 45 -17.50 14.61 3.45
N LEU A 46 -16.85 13.81 4.31
CA LEU A 46 -17.38 12.49 4.70
C LEU A 46 -18.33 12.54 5.90
N TRP A 47 -18.33 13.63 6.65
CA TRP A 47 -19.16 13.79 7.86
C TRP A 47 -20.65 13.53 7.64
N PRO A 48 -21.30 14.05 6.57
CA PRO A 48 -22.73 13.82 6.33
C PRO A 48 -23.10 12.35 6.09
N LEU A 49 -22.12 11.49 5.78
CA LEU A 49 -22.33 10.06 5.54
C LEU A 49 -22.31 9.25 6.85
N VAL A 50 -21.96 9.89 7.98
CA VAL A 50 -21.81 9.19 9.26
C VAL A 50 -23.19 8.79 9.82
N SER A 51 -23.39 7.48 9.96
CA SER A 51 -24.57 6.89 10.56
C SER A 51 -24.22 5.54 11.17
N PRO A 52 -25.03 5.03 12.15
CA PRO A 52 -24.75 3.72 12.76
C PRO A 52 -24.70 2.57 11.78
N GLY A 53 -25.56 2.56 10.75
CA GLY A 53 -25.58 1.55 9.71
C GLY A 53 -24.33 1.61 8.81
N MET A 54 -23.98 2.80 8.32
CA MET A 54 -22.79 3.02 7.52
C MET A 54 -21.53 2.68 8.31
N THR A 55 -21.43 3.06 9.58
CA THR A 55 -20.28 2.74 10.43
C THR A 55 -20.09 1.22 10.59
N LYS A 56 -21.18 0.44 10.75
CA LYS A 56 -21.08 -1.02 10.78
C LYS A 56 -20.54 -1.59 9.45
N PHE A 57 -21.03 -1.09 8.32
CA PHE A 57 -20.58 -1.50 7.00
C PHE A 57 -19.10 -1.13 6.77
N VAL A 58 -18.71 0.09 7.11
CA VAL A 58 -17.33 0.56 7.03
C VAL A 58 -16.39 -0.25 7.93
N ASN A 59 -16.83 -0.63 9.13
CA ASN A 59 -16.07 -1.51 10.02
C ASN A 59 -15.85 -2.91 9.41
N PHE A 60 -16.84 -3.46 8.72
CA PHE A 60 -16.68 -4.72 8.00
C PHE A 60 -15.66 -4.60 6.86
N LEU A 61 -15.76 -3.56 6.03
CA LEU A 61 -14.79 -3.33 4.94
C LEU A 61 -13.37 -3.12 5.48
N THR A 62 -13.23 -2.31 6.53
CA THR A 62 -11.93 -2.01 7.14
C THR A 62 -11.30 -3.25 7.77
N PHE A 63 -12.10 -4.16 8.30
CA PHE A 63 -11.61 -5.47 8.79
C PHE A 63 -10.98 -6.27 7.64
N LEU A 64 -11.67 -6.37 6.49
CA LEU A 64 -11.15 -7.09 5.32
C LEU A 64 -9.85 -6.46 4.76
N GLY A 65 -9.71 -5.13 4.82
CA GLY A 65 -8.48 -4.41 4.44
C GLY A 65 -7.52 -4.17 5.61
N GLY A 66 -7.72 -4.83 6.74
CA GLY A 66 -6.86 -4.69 7.92
C GLY A 66 -5.42 -5.14 7.68
N PRO A 67 -4.44 -4.63 8.46
CA PRO A 67 -3.04 -4.99 8.28
C PRO A 67 -2.80 -6.50 8.38
N MET A 68 -3.49 -7.17 9.32
CA MET A 68 -3.40 -8.62 9.49
C MET A 68 -3.97 -9.38 8.29
N MET A 69 -5.17 -8.98 7.82
CA MET A 69 -5.79 -9.60 6.65
C MET A 69 -4.96 -9.37 5.38
N SER A 70 -4.47 -8.15 5.17
CA SER A 70 -3.58 -7.84 4.04
C SER A 70 -2.29 -8.65 4.09
N PHE A 71 -1.71 -8.85 5.27
CA PHE A 71 -0.53 -9.71 5.45
C PHE A 71 -0.85 -11.18 5.11
N ILE A 72 -1.99 -11.70 5.59
CA ILE A 72 -2.45 -13.06 5.26
C ILE A 72 -2.61 -13.21 3.73
N TYR A 73 -3.24 -12.25 3.06
CA TYR A 73 -3.40 -12.29 1.60
C TYR A 73 -2.05 -12.30 0.87
N CYS A 74 -1.08 -11.49 1.34
CA CYS A 74 0.27 -11.51 0.79
C CYS A 74 0.94 -12.87 0.98
N ILE A 75 0.81 -13.49 2.15
CA ILE A 75 1.36 -14.84 2.41
C ILE A 75 0.69 -15.89 1.53
N ILE A 76 -0.63 -15.82 1.34
CA ILE A 76 -1.33 -16.71 0.41
C ILE A 76 -0.76 -16.59 -1.01
N ILE A 77 -0.52 -15.38 -1.51
CA ILE A 77 0.14 -15.18 -2.81
C ILE A 77 1.52 -15.85 -2.83
N CYS A 78 2.35 -15.64 -1.81
CA CYS A 78 3.68 -16.24 -1.74
C CYS A 78 3.61 -17.78 -1.77
N VAL A 79 2.66 -18.39 -1.04
CA VAL A 79 2.43 -19.83 -0.99
C VAL A 79 1.96 -20.36 -2.35
N VAL A 80 1.00 -19.69 -3.00
CA VAL A 80 0.52 -20.08 -4.33
C VAL A 80 1.66 -20.03 -5.36
N VAL A 81 2.45 -18.97 -5.36
CA VAL A 81 3.60 -18.83 -6.27
C VAL A 81 4.66 -19.91 -5.99
N TYR A 82 4.92 -20.22 -4.72
CA TYR A 82 5.83 -21.30 -4.33
C TYR A 82 5.40 -22.66 -4.88
N PHE A 83 4.13 -23.03 -4.72
CA PHE A 83 3.59 -24.29 -5.23
C PHE A 83 3.45 -24.32 -6.76
N SER A 84 3.50 -23.18 -7.43
CA SER A 84 3.62 -23.08 -8.88
C SER A 84 5.07 -23.30 -9.39
N HIS A 85 5.96 -23.78 -8.52
CA HIS A 85 7.39 -24.01 -8.78
C HIS A 85 8.21 -22.77 -9.16
N ASP A 86 7.70 -21.58 -8.86
CA ASP A 86 8.44 -20.33 -9.03
C ASP A 86 9.03 -19.84 -7.69
N ILE A 87 9.98 -20.62 -7.17
CA ILE A 87 10.63 -20.38 -5.87
C ILE A 87 11.29 -19.01 -5.83
N TYR A 88 11.83 -18.53 -6.95
CA TYR A 88 12.46 -17.21 -7.01
C TYR A 88 11.47 -16.08 -6.72
N ASN A 89 10.36 -16.04 -7.47
CA ASN A 89 9.32 -15.03 -7.25
C ASN A 89 8.62 -15.17 -5.90
N ALA A 90 8.44 -16.39 -5.39
CA ALA A 90 7.91 -16.61 -4.05
C ALA A 90 8.83 -16.02 -2.97
N THR A 91 10.14 -16.27 -3.06
CA THR A 91 11.13 -15.73 -2.12
C THR A 91 11.21 -14.21 -2.21
N TRP A 92 11.26 -13.66 -3.43
CA TRP A 92 11.26 -12.21 -3.65
C TRP A 92 10.00 -11.56 -3.06
N ALA A 93 8.81 -12.12 -3.30
CA ALA A 93 7.57 -11.60 -2.78
C ALA A 93 7.55 -11.63 -1.24
N PHE A 94 7.96 -12.74 -0.64
CA PHE A 94 8.05 -12.87 0.81
C PHE A 94 8.98 -11.82 1.44
N LEU A 95 10.20 -11.69 0.91
CA LEU A 95 11.15 -10.69 1.40
C LEU A 95 10.62 -9.27 1.20
N THR A 96 9.96 -8.98 0.07
CA THR A 96 9.32 -7.70 -0.19
C THR A 96 8.24 -7.39 0.85
N VAL A 97 7.37 -8.36 1.17
CA VAL A 97 6.33 -8.20 2.20
C VAL A 97 6.94 -7.88 3.56
N VAL A 98 7.95 -8.66 3.98
CA VAL A 98 8.60 -8.46 5.28
C VAL A 98 9.29 -7.10 5.36
N CYS A 99 10.13 -6.77 4.37
CA CYS A 99 10.89 -5.51 4.34
C CYS A 99 9.96 -4.29 4.27
N CYS A 100 8.93 -4.33 3.41
CA CYS A 100 7.97 -3.22 3.28
C CYS A 100 7.23 -2.95 4.59
N ASN A 101 6.75 -4.00 5.28
CA ASN A 101 6.05 -3.84 6.56
C ASN A 101 7.00 -3.33 7.66
N LEU A 102 8.23 -3.80 7.69
CA LEU A 102 9.24 -3.32 8.65
C LEU A 102 9.54 -1.83 8.42
N ILE A 103 9.76 -1.42 7.16
CA ILE A 103 10.04 -0.02 6.83
C ILE A 103 8.82 0.86 7.16
N ASN A 104 7.60 0.41 6.85
CA ASN A 104 6.38 1.13 7.23
C ASN A 104 6.28 1.33 8.76
N TRP A 105 6.62 0.30 9.54
CA TRP A 105 6.66 0.40 11.00
C TRP A 105 7.72 1.39 11.49
N VAL A 106 8.93 1.36 10.91
CA VAL A 106 10.01 2.31 11.24
C VAL A 106 9.58 3.74 10.93
N VAL A 107 9.07 3.99 9.72
CA VAL A 107 8.57 5.31 9.31
C VAL A 107 7.47 5.80 10.26
N LYS A 108 6.55 4.93 10.65
CA LYS A 108 5.47 5.26 11.60
C LYS A 108 6.03 5.77 12.93
N ASN A 109 7.04 5.12 13.47
CA ASN A 109 7.66 5.51 14.72
C ASN A 109 8.51 6.79 14.62
N ILE A 110 9.19 7.02 13.48
CA ILE A 110 9.94 8.25 13.23
C ILE A 110 8.99 9.45 13.09
N MET A 111 7.91 9.29 12.34
CA MET A 111 6.94 10.37 12.13
C MET A 111 6.17 10.69 13.40
N ALA A 112 5.78 9.68 14.17
CA ALA A 112 5.09 9.79 15.46
C ALA A 112 3.88 10.74 15.43
N ARG A 113 3.15 10.80 14.29
CA ARG A 113 1.98 11.66 14.12
C ARG A 113 0.83 11.19 15.01
N PRO A 114 0.25 12.04 15.87
CA PRO A 114 -0.94 11.68 16.64
C PRO A 114 -2.13 11.43 15.70
N ARG A 115 -3.03 10.55 16.11
CA ARG A 115 -4.30 10.32 15.40
C ARG A 115 -5.31 11.43 15.67
N PRO A 116 -6.34 11.61 14.82
CA PRO A 116 -7.49 12.46 15.13
C PRO A 116 -8.09 12.14 16.50
N SER A 117 -8.61 13.15 17.21
CA SER A 117 -9.16 13.01 18.57
C SER A 117 -10.56 12.42 18.61
N ASP A 118 -11.35 12.66 17.56
CA ASP A 118 -12.78 12.37 17.41
C ASP A 118 -13.05 11.03 16.67
N ARG A 119 -12.29 10.02 17.01
CA ARG A 119 -12.33 8.68 16.38
C ARG A 119 -13.60 7.92 16.71
N PHE A 120 -14.18 7.25 15.70
CA PHE A 120 -15.36 6.40 15.87
C PHE A 120 -15.04 4.98 16.35
N VAL A 121 -13.79 4.58 16.32
CA VAL A 121 -13.31 3.26 16.80
C VAL A 121 -11.99 3.42 17.55
N ALA A 122 -11.73 2.50 18.47
CA ALA A 122 -10.45 2.45 19.19
C ALA A 122 -9.33 2.00 18.24
N GLU A 123 -8.27 2.77 18.17
CA GLU A 123 -7.05 2.47 17.42
C GLU A 123 -5.84 2.96 18.21
N HIS A 124 -4.78 2.16 18.24
CA HIS A 124 -3.58 2.46 18.99
C HIS A 124 -2.41 2.89 18.08
N GLY A 125 -1.40 3.50 18.69
CA GLY A 125 -0.18 3.95 18.02
C GLY A 125 -0.38 5.16 17.09
N PHE A 126 0.62 5.44 16.29
CA PHE A 126 0.69 6.64 15.43
C PHE A 126 -0.15 6.54 14.18
N SER A 127 -0.50 7.70 13.58
CA SER A 127 -1.37 7.74 12.40
C SER A 127 -0.62 7.58 11.09
N PHE A 128 0.55 8.20 10.94
CA PHE A 128 1.28 8.27 9.66
C PHE A 128 2.38 7.21 9.55
N PRO A 129 2.48 6.48 8.43
CA PRO A 129 1.46 6.27 7.39
C PRO A 129 0.37 5.30 7.85
N SER A 130 -0.75 5.20 7.08
CA SER A 130 -1.85 4.28 7.37
C SER A 130 -1.46 2.82 7.10
N GLY A 131 -1.44 1.97 8.13
CA GLY A 131 -1.12 0.56 7.98
C GLY A 131 -2.13 -0.23 7.14
N HIS A 132 -3.43 0.09 7.23
CA HIS A 132 -4.49 -0.53 6.44
C HIS A 132 -4.30 -0.25 4.94
N THR A 133 -4.15 1.03 4.58
CA THR A 133 -3.94 1.43 3.18
C THR A 133 -2.63 0.87 2.63
N PHE A 134 -1.56 0.89 3.43
CA PHE A 134 -0.25 0.36 3.05
C PHE A 134 -0.31 -1.14 2.74
N GLY A 135 -0.84 -1.95 3.67
CA GLY A 135 -0.95 -3.40 3.49
C GLY A 135 -1.84 -3.78 2.30
N THR A 136 -3.00 -3.10 2.16
CA THR A 136 -3.91 -3.31 1.02
C THR A 136 -3.23 -2.98 -0.31
N ALA A 137 -2.51 -1.85 -0.39
CA ALA A 137 -1.81 -1.46 -1.61
C ALA A 137 -0.67 -2.43 -1.95
N LEU A 138 0.09 -2.90 -0.95
CA LEU A 138 1.12 -3.92 -1.13
C LEU A 138 0.54 -5.23 -1.68
N PHE A 139 -0.56 -5.72 -1.10
CA PHE A 139 -1.26 -6.90 -1.59
C PHE A 139 -1.70 -6.75 -3.05
N VAL A 140 -2.32 -5.62 -3.39
CA VAL A 140 -2.81 -5.35 -4.76
C VAL A 140 -1.65 -5.27 -5.76
N LEU A 141 -0.53 -4.63 -5.40
CA LEU A 141 0.65 -4.56 -6.25
C LEU A 141 1.27 -5.95 -6.49
N LEU A 142 1.35 -6.80 -5.46
CA LEU A 142 1.79 -8.18 -5.61
C LEU A 142 0.85 -8.99 -6.52
N LEU A 143 -0.45 -8.82 -6.35
CA LEU A 143 -1.45 -9.45 -7.20
C LEU A 143 -1.29 -9.02 -8.66
N PHE A 144 -1.13 -7.72 -8.92
CA PHE A 144 -0.93 -7.19 -10.27
C PHE A 144 0.35 -7.73 -10.90
N TYR A 145 1.41 -7.78 -10.15
CA TYR A 145 2.71 -8.16 -10.66
C TYR A 145 2.85 -9.67 -10.89
N LEU A 146 2.37 -10.49 -9.96
CA LEU A 146 2.56 -11.93 -9.99
C LEU A 146 1.43 -12.69 -10.71
N TYR A 147 0.20 -12.17 -10.70
CA TYR A 147 -0.94 -12.89 -11.23
C TYR A 147 -1.39 -12.39 -12.62
N LEU A 148 -1.44 -11.08 -12.86
CA LEU A 148 -1.95 -10.55 -14.13
C LEU A 148 -1.19 -11.04 -15.38
N PRO A 149 0.15 -11.22 -15.36
CA PRO A 149 0.86 -11.73 -16.55
C PRO A 149 0.37 -13.09 -17.01
N HIS A 150 -0.16 -13.91 -16.10
CA HIS A 150 -0.65 -15.28 -16.40
C HIS A 150 -2.06 -15.31 -16.99
N LEU A 151 -2.78 -14.20 -16.97
CA LEU A 151 -4.10 -14.13 -17.61
C LEU A 151 -3.98 -13.93 -19.12
N HIS A 152 -4.79 -14.67 -19.88
CA HIS A 152 -4.83 -14.53 -21.35
C HIS A 152 -5.76 -13.39 -21.80
N SER A 153 -6.83 -13.13 -21.06
CA SER A 153 -7.84 -12.14 -21.40
C SER A 153 -7.40 -10.73 -20.97
N GLN A 154 -7.27 -9.81 -21.92
CA GLN A 154 -7.00 -8.39 -21.60
C GLN A 154 -8.16 -7.74 -20.83
N ALA A 155 -9.41 -8.13 -21.12
CA ALA A 155 -10.56 -7.65 -20.36
C ALA A 155 -10.48 -8.09 -18.88
N ALA A 156 -10.09 -9.33 -18.60
CA ALA A 156 -9.89 -9.80 -17.23
C ALA A 156 -8.76 -9.03 -16.52
N LYS A 157 -7.64 -8.75 -17.20
CA LYS A 157 -6.56 -7.92 -16.65
C LYS A 157 -7.08 -6.53 -16.27
N ASN A 158 -7.81 -5.87 -17.17
CA ASN A 158 -8.35 -4.54 -16.93
C ASN A 158 -9.34 -4.51 -15.76
N ILE A 159 -10.22 -5.53 -15.67
CA ILE A 159 -11.18 -5.66 -14.55
C ILE A 159 -10.44 -5.79 -13.22
N ILE A 160 -9.42 -6.66 -13.14
CA ILE A 160 -8.65 -6.84 -11.90
C ILE A 160 -7.87 -5.57 -11.54
N HIS A 161 -7.31 -4.85 -12.52
CA HIS A 161 -6.68 -3.55 -12.27
C HIS A 161 -7.67 -2.55 -11.66
N ILE A 162 -8.86 -2.43 -12.26
CA ILE A 162 -9.90 -1.52 -11.77
C ILE A 162 -10.33 -1.92 -10.35
N LEU A 163 -10.68 -3.19 -10.14
CA LEU A 163 -11.15 -3.67 -8.83
C LEU A 163 -10.10 -3.54 -7.75
N GLY A 164 -8.83 -3.86 -8.04
CA GLY A 164 -7.73 -3.72 -7.08
C GLY A 164 -7.48 -2.26 -6.72
N THR A 165 -7.49 -1.37 -7.72
CA THR A 165 -7.34 0.08 -7.48
C THR A 165 -8.49 0.64 -6.67
N LEU A 166 -9.74 0.28 -7.01
CA LEU A 166 -10.92 0.65 -6.25
C LEU A 166 -10.85 0.13 -4.81
N TRP A 167 -10.34 -1.08 -4.59
CA TRP A 167 -10.18 -1.65 -3.25
C TRP A 167 -9.22 -0.81 -2.39
N ILE A 168 -8.08 -0.36 -2.95
CA ILE A 168 -7.17 0.55 -2.23
C ILE A 168 -7.89 1.85 -1.84
N ILE A 169 -8.64 2.44 -2.77
CA ILE A 169 -9.40 3.69 -2.54
C ILE A 169 -10.46 3.47 -1.45
N VAL A 170 -11.23 2.40 -1.54
CA VAL A 170 -12.27 2.08 -0.55
C VAL A 170 -11.64 1.93 0.84
N ILE A 171 -10.56 1.18 0.99
CA ILE A 171 -9.91 1.03 2.29
C ILE A 171 -9.36 2.36 2.80
N ALA A 172 -8.73 3.18 1.95
CA ALA A 172 -8.29 4.52 2.34
C ALA A 172 -9.45 5.37 2.87
N LEU A 173 -10.59 5.38 2.16
CA LEU A 173 -11.80 6.12 2.56
C LEU A 173 -12.40 5.58 3.87
N THR A 174 -12.37 4.26 4.12
CA THR A 174 -12.83 3.72 5.42
C THR A 174 -12.04 4.29 6.61
N ARG A 175 -10.72 4.50 6.42
CA ARG A 175 -9.85 5.01 7.50
C ARG A 175 -10.10 6.48 7.79
N ILE A 176 -10.40 7.26 6.74
CA ILE A 176 -10.77 8.68 6.86
C ILE A 176 -12.16 8.81 7.47
N TYR A 177 -13.14 8.02 7.01
CA TYR A 177 -14.49 7.97 7.53
C TYR A 177 -14.54 7.65 9.04
N LEU A 178 -13.73 6.68 9.49
CA LEU A 178 -13.66 6.30 10.91
C LEU A 178 -12.88 7.30 11.78
N HIS A 179 -12.37 8.39 11.19
CA HIS A 179 -11.54 9.39 11.86
C HIS A 179 -10.33 8.81 12.60
N VAL A 180 -9.78 7.71 12.09
CA VAL A 180 -8.58 7.08 12.68
C VAL A 180 -7.30 7.44 11.94
N HIS A 181 -7.42 7.95 10.72
CA HIS A 181 -6.32 8.46 9.90
C HIS A 181 -6.74 9.77 9.20
N TYR A 182 -5.75 10.60 8.95
CA TYR A 182 -5.89 11.74 8.05
C TYR A 182 -5.80 11.29 6.59
N PRO A 183 -6.45 12.01 5.65
CA PRO A 183 -6.29 11.77 4.21
C PRO A 183 -4.83 11.67 3.76
N THR A 184 -3.97 12.55 4.25
CA THR A 184 -2.54 12.54 3.93
C THR A 184 -1.80 11.30 4.43
N ASP A 185 -2.24 10.63 5.50
CA ASP A 185 -1.68 9.36 5.97
C ASP A 185 -1.92 8.23 4.95
N THR A 186 -3.09 8.23 4.30
CA THR A 186 -3.45 7.23 3.30
C THR A 186 -2.72 7.47 1.98
N ILE A 187 -2.60 8.73 1.55
CA ILE A 187 -1.79 9.11 0.38
C ILE A 187 -0.33 8.72 0.59
N ALA A 188 0.24 9.06 1.75
CA ALA A 188 1.62 8.68 2.09
C ALA A 188 1.85 7.18 2.05
N SER A 189 0.86 6.37 2.45
CA SER A 189 0.95 4.90 2.39
C SER A 189 1.09 4.40 0.96
N VAL A 190 0.30 4.93 0.03
CA VAL A 190 0.37 4.56 -1.39
C VAL A 190 1.71 4.99 -2.00
N LEU A 191 2.18 6.19 -1.69
CA LEU A 191 3.48 6.70 -2.16
C LEU A 191 4.64 5.85 -1.63
N LEU A 192 4.63 5.55 -0.33
CA LEU A 192 5.69 4.76 0.30
C LEU A 192 5.73 3.33 -0.25
N VAL A 193 4.58 2.65 -0.35
CA VAL A 193 4.56 1.29 -0.89
C VAL A 193 4.92 1.27 -2.37
N GLY A 194 4.52 2.27 -3.16
CA GLY A 194 4.91 2.40 -4.56
C GLY A 194 6.43 2.51 -4.71
N PHE A 195 7.07 3.37 -3.92
CA PHE A 195 8.53 3.49 -3.88
C PHE A 195 9.22 2.17 -3.50
N LEU A 196 8.78 1.53 -2.41
CA LEU A 196 9.41 0.32 -1.92
C LEU A 196 9.22 -0.86 -2.88
N PHE A 197 8.05 -0.96 -3.51
CA PHE A 197 7.73 -2.00 -4.46
C PHE A 197 8.58 -1.87 -5.73
N GLU A 198 8.66 -0.69 -6.34
CA GLU A 198 9.52 -0.45 -7.51
C GLU A 198 11.00 -0.67 -7.18
N SER A 199 11.45 -0.25 -6.00
CA SER A 199 12.82 -0.50 -5.54
C SER A 199 13.12 -1.99 -5.36
N SER A 200 12.17 -2.77 -4.84
CA SER A 200 12.32 -4.22 -4.70
C SER A 200 12.44 -4.93 -6.06
N LEU A 201 11.68 -4.47 -7.06
CA LEU A 201 11.77 -4.98 -8.43
C LEU A 201 13.10 -4.64 -9.11
N MET A 202 13.61 -3.42 -8.88
CA MET A 202 14.93 -3.02 -9.39
C MET A 202 16.03 -3.88 -8.79
N LEU A 203 15.99 -4.13 -7.48
CA LEU A 203 16.94 -4.99 -6.78
C LEU A 203 16.89 -6.43 -7.30
N SER A 204 15.71 -6.97 -7.52
CA SER A 204 15.47 -8.29 -8.10
C SER A 204 16.09 -8.41 -9.50
N ASN A 205 15.83 -7.42 -10.37
CA ASN A 205 16.39 -7.40 -11.73
C ASN A 205 17.92 -7.29 -11.71
N TYR A 206 18.48 -6.44 -10.85
CA TYR A 206 19.92 -6.31 -10.69
C TYR A 206 20.59 -7.64 -10.28
N TYR A 207 20.00 -8.34 -9.32
CA TYR A 207 20.51 -9.64 -8.86
C TYR A 207 20.49 -10.69 -10.00
N ASN A 208 19.41 -10.74 -10.76
CA ASN A 208 19.28 -11.70 -11.87
C ASN A 208 20.25 -11.42 -13.02
N SER A 209 20.46 -10.16 -13.39
CA SER A 209 21.41 -9.80 -14.45
C SER A 209 22.86 -10.16 -14.07
N HIS A 210 23.24 -9.97 -12.80
CA HIS A 210 24.56 -10.35 -12.31
C HIS A 210 24.77 -11.85 -12.21
N LYS A 211 23.72 -12.61 -11.91
CA LYS A 211 23.77 -14.07 -11.91
C LYS A 211 23.93 -14.63 -13.32
N ALA A 212 23.19 -14.07 -14.30
CA ALA A 212 23.29 -14.47 -15.69
C ALA A 212 24.66 -14.15 -16.33
N ALA A 213 25.33 -13.08 -15.90
CA ALA A 213 26.65 -12.70 -16.38
C ALA A 213 27.82 -13.58 -15.84
N LYS A 214 27.55 -14.42 -14.81
CA LYS A 214 28.55 -15.29 -14.18
C LYS A 214 28.49 -16.75 -14.68
N HIS A 215 27.53 -17.08 -15.52
CA HIS A 215 27.36 -18.39 -16.18
C HIS A 215 27.38 -18.25 -17.69
#